data_80184e08bad5b61201dfdce6182a7547
#
_entry.id   80184e08bad5b61201dfdce6182a7547
#
_cell.length_a   1.000
_cell.length_b   1.000
_cell.length_c   1.000
_cell.angle_alpha   90.00
_cell.angle_beta   90.00
_cell.angle_gamma   90.00
#
_symmetry.space_group_name_H-M   'P 1'
#
loop_
_entity.id
_entity.type
_entity.pdbx_description
1 polymer ?
#
loop_
_entity_poly.entity_id
_entity_poly.type
_entity_poly.pdbx_seq_one_letter_code
_entity_poly.pdbx_strand_id
1 'polypeptide(L)'
;FVKKFNHNSKLDRTLVIITFGLYLYHISYISKKTKYIDDISFSNFEKSIGSIVFAVVIATIVHNYFLQPFVIPTGSLEKTLRVGDFLLVSKFHYGARIPSTVISFPMVHDTIPIIKTRSYLKKPQLPYIRIPGFQEIKNNDIVVFNWPADTVRQFFVKEKGVIKPRDKKSNYVKRAIGVPGDSLEIRDGIVYLNGQENKLPDRAKPLYTYKIYSKDGVSSSKLKELDIEGFIRRFVIRNLSQESYARLKEYILSISNTNENEYLIYTADQGIPINKVRELNLDIREIIDNEKEISLTFNDANKIKISNEFDTIYRMVEKTNLSNSIFFPGNNRYNWNNDQLGPIYIPKAVSYTHLTLPTNDLV
;
A
#
# COMPACT_ATOMS: atom_id res chain seq x y z
N PHE A 1 32.78 13.72 -18.53
CA PHE A 1 33.76 12.72 -18.07
C PHE A 1 34.77 12.41 -19.15
N VAL A 2 34.39 11.78 -20.27
CA VAL A 2 35.34 11.34 -21.33
C VAL A 2 36.28 12.43 -21.84
N LYS A 3 35.82 13.68 -21.97
CA LYS A 3 36.63 14.82 -22.33
C LYS A 3 37.78 15.06 -21.34
N LYS A 4 37.49 15.00 -20.02
CA LYS A 4 38.50 15.21 -18.96
C LYS A 4 39.59 14.14 -18.95
N PHE A 5 39.33 12.98 -19.52
CA PHE A 5 40.30 11.89 -19.62
C PHE A 5 40.93 11.74 -21.03
N ASN A 6 40.87 12.80 -21.82
CA ASN A 6 41.39 12.82 -23.19
C ASN A 6 40.80 11.74 -24.14
N HIS A 7 39.62 11.26 -23.83
CA HIS A 7 38.85 10.30 -24.63
C HIS A 7 37.64 10.99 -25.24
N ASN A 8 37.80 11.77 -26.31
CA ASN A 8 36.75 12.58 -26.89
C ASN A 8 36.31 12.15 -28.28
N SER A 9 36.70 10.97 -28.72
CA SER A 9 36.30 10.44 -30.04
C SER A 9 34.79 10.10 -30.06
N LYS A 10 34.21 10.07 -31.26
CA LYS A 10 32.84 9.58 -31.43
C LYS A 10 32.68 8.15 -30.92
N LEU A 11 33.73 7.32 -31.15
CA LEU A 11 33.76 5.93 -30.72
C LEU A 11 33.74 5.80 -29.19
N ASP A 12 34.54 6.58 -28.46
CA ASP A 12 34.54 6.55 -27.00
C ASP A 12 33.16 6.91 -26.43
N ARG A 13 32.51 7.95 -26.95
CA ARG A 13 31.17 8.35 -26.56
C ARG A 13 30.16 7.25 -26.84
N THR A 14 30.23 6.63 -28.00
CA THR A 14 29.34 5.51 -28.37
C THR A 14 29.57 4.31 -27.48
N LEU A 15 30.84 3.96 -27.19
CA LEU A 15 31.17 2.87 -26.28
C LEU A 15 30.65 3.13 -24.85
N VAL A 16 30.77 4.35 -24.35
CA VAL A 16 30.15 4.69 -23.01
C VAL A 16 28.65 4.46 -23.00
N ILE A 17 27.96 4.83 -24.07
CA ILE A 17 26.50 4.66 -24.16
C ILE A 17 26.17 3.17 -24.30
N ILE A 18 26.76 2.44 -25.22
CA ILE A 18 26.47 1.03 -25.50
C ILE A 18 26.79 0.14 -24.30
N THR A 19 27.85 0.45 -23.57
CA THR A 19 28.29 -0.33 -22.41
C THR A 19 27.61 0.15 -21.09
N PHE A 20 26.64 1.06 -21.18
CA PHE A 20 25.98 1.66 -20.00
C PHE A 20 26.99 2.21 -18.98
N GLY A 21 28.07 2.81 -19.46
CA GLY A 21 29.10 3.41 -18.63
C GLY A 21 30.21 2.47 -18.16
N LEU A 22 30.15 1.16 -18.40
CA LEU A 22 31.26 0.24 -18.07
C LEU A 22 32.56 0.61 -18.75
N TYR A 23 32.49 1.19 -19.94
CA TYR A 23 33.69 1.69 -20.65
C TYR A 23 34.38 2.83 -19.89
N LEU A 24 33.69 3.55 -19.01
CA LEU A 24 34.32 4.55 -18.14
C LEU A 24 35.33 3.93 -17.17
N TYR A 25 35.04 2.70 -16.69
CA TYR A 25 35.99 1.95 -15.87
C TYR A 25 37.28 1.64 -16.67
N HIS A 26 37.12 1.20 -17.92
CA HIS A 26 38.27 0.96 -18.81
C HIS A 26 39.08 2.25 -19.03
N ILE A 27 38.43 3.38 -19.31
CA ILE A 27 39.09 4.68 -19.44
C ILE A 27 39.85 5.05 -18.17
N SER A 28 39.24 4.88 -16.99
CA SER A 28 39.79 5.35 -15.73
C SER A 28 40.95 4.52 -15.20
N TYR A 29 40.92 3.19 -15.40
CA TYR A 29 41.82 2.28 -14.69
C TYR A 29 42.69 1.42 -15.62
N ILE A 30 42.28 1.20 -16.86
CA ILE A 30 42.96 0.25 -17.75
C ILE A 30 43.69 0.96 -18.88
N SER A 31 43.15 2.05 -19.43
CA SER A 31 43.73 2.71 -20.60
C SER A 31 44.99 3.46 -20.25
N LYS A 32 46.10 3.04 -20.87
CA LYS A 32 47.42 3.72 -20.77
C LYS A 32 47.46 5.10 -21.48
N LYS A 33 46.46 5.41 -22.31
CA LYS A 33 46.36 6.69 -23.05
C LYS A 33 45.64 7.78 -22.28
N THR A 34 45.12 7.46 -21.11
CA THR A 34 44.33 8.37 -20.30
C THR A 34 45.21 9.43 -19.64
N LYS A 35 44.98 10.67 -20.00
CA LYS A 35 45.55 11.85 -19.30
C LYS A 35 44.42 12.69 -18.77
N TYR A 36 44.49 13.01 -17.49
CA TYR A 36 43.52 13.93 -16.89
C TYR A 36 43.83 15.36 -17.32
N ILE A 37 42.83 16.08 -17.81
CA ILE A 37 42.97 17.47 -18.27
C ILE A 37 42.09 18.34 -17.34
N ASP A 38 42.72 19.23 -16.57
CA ASP A 38 42.02 20.09 -15.61
C ASP A 38 41.26 21.23 -16.29
N ASP A 39 41.86 21.88 -17.28
CA ASP A 39 41.32 23.09 -17.92
C ASP A 39 40.47 22.78 -19.16
N ILE A 40 39.38 22.10 -19.00
CA ILE A 40 38.40 21.97 -20.08
C ILE A 40 37.19 22.89 -19.84
N SER A 41 37.01 23.83 -20.73
CA SER A 41 35.79 24.63 -20.77
C SER A 41 34.64 23.79 -21.33
N PHE A 42 33.58 23.66 -20.54
CA PHE A 42 32.32 23.05 -20.99
C PHE A 42 31.32 24.17 -21.36
N SER A 43 30.57 23.96 -22.43
CA SER A 43 29.47 24.84 -22.76
C SER A 43 28.39 24.81 -21.64
N ASN A 44 27.58 25.86 -21.55
CA ASN A 44 26.49 25.90 -20.55
C ASN A 44 25.51 24.74 -20.72
N PHE A 45 25.28 24.32 -21.95
CA PHE A 45 24.44 23.17 -22.27
C PHE A 45 25.04 21.85 -21.75
N GLU A 46 26.35 21.62 -21.92
CA GLU A 46 27.04 20.43 -21.40
C GLU A 46 27.03 20.40 -19.86
N LYS A 47 27.20 21.57 -19.23
CA LYS A 47 27.13 21.69 -17.76
C LYS A 47 25.72 21.35 -17.26
N SER A 48 24.67 21.89 -17.90
CA SER A 48 23.28 21.64 -17.51
C SER A 48 22.91 20.14 -17.68
N ILE A 49 23.24 19.54 -18.80
CA ILE A 49 23.00 18.09 -19.01
C ILE A 49 23.78 17.27 -17.98
N GLY A 50 25.06 17.59 -17.75
CA GLY A 50 25.89 16.89 -16.77
C GLY A 50 25.28 16.94 -15.37
N SER A 51 24.77 18.10 -14.95
CA SER A 51 24.11 18.28 -13.66
C SER A 51 22.83 17.48 -13.55
N ILE A 52 21.99 17.47 -14.60
CA ILE A 52 20.76 16.67 -14.63
C ILE A 52 21.06 15.17 -14.55
N VAL A 53 22.01 14.69 -15.36
CA VAL A 53 22.40 13.26 -15.34
C VAL A 53 22.95 12.88 -13.95
N PHE A 54 23.81 13.72 -13.37
CA PHE A 54 24.33 13.48 -12.03
C PHE A 54 23.21 13.40 -10.99
N ALA A 55 22.29 14.37 -11.01
CA ALA A 55 21.14 14.39 -10.10
C ALA A 55 20.27 13.13 -10.25
N VAL A 56 19.98 12.69 -11.48
CA VAL A 56 19.20 11.47 -11.73
C VAL A 56 19.93 10.22 -11.23
N VAL A 57 21.25 10.12 -11.44
CA VAL A 57 22.05 8.98 -10.94
C VAL A 57 22.02 8.92 -9.42
N ILE A 58 22.32 10.04 -8.75
CA ILE A 58 22.30 10.11 -7.27
C ILE A 58 20.90 9.81 -6.73
N ALA A 59 19.87 10.45 -7.29
CA ALA A 59 18.50 10.18 -6.90
C ALA A 59 18.12 8.70 -7.07
N THR A 60 18.54 8.06 -8.16
CA THR A 60 18.31 6.63 -8.41
C THR A 60 19.01 5.75 -7.37
N ILE A 61 20.25 6.07 -7.01
CA ILE A 61 21.00 5.35 -5.98
C ILE A 61 20.28 5.49 -4.62
N VAL A 62 19.96 6.72 -4.22
CA VAL A 62 19.24 6.97 -2.97
C VAL A 62 17.91 6.23 -2.94
N HIS A 63 17.12 6.34 -4.01
CA HIS A 63 15.82 5.70 -4.13
C HIS A 63 15.89 4.17 -4.08
N ASN A 64 16.90 3.55 -4.68
CA ASN A 64 16.99 2.09 -4.73
C ASN A 64 17.61 1.47 -3.48
N TYR A 65 18.54 2.15 -2.81
CA TYR A 65 19.34 1.54 -1.75
C TYR A 65 19.14 2.15 -0.37
N PHE A 66 18.65 3.37 -0.29
CA PHE A 66 18.54 4.08 0.99
C PHE A 66 17.09 4.36 1.37
N LEU A 67 16.44 5.27 0.69
CA LEU A 67 15.13 5.81 1.08
C LEU A 67 14.22 5.93 -0.13
N GLN A 68 13.01 5.39 -0.01
CA GLN A 68 12.01 5.49 -1.06
C GLN A 68 10.72 6.11 -0.51
N PRO A 69 10.24 7.22 -1.10
CA PRO A 69 8.95 7.81 -0.74
C PRO A 69 7.78 6.99 -1.28
N PHE A 70 6.74 6.86 -0.48
CA PHE A 70 5.46 6.26 -0.84
C PHE A 70 4.31 7.10 -0.30
N VAL A 71 3.15 6.99 -0.94
CA VAL A 71 1.89 7.51 -0.45
C VAL A 71 0.98 6.34 -0.10
N ILE A 72 0.27 6.43 1.01
CA ILE A 72 -0.67 5.39 1.46
C ILE A 72 -1.97 5.50 0.64
N PRO A 73 -2.32 4.49 -0.19
CA PRO A 73 -3.52 4.55 -1.03
C PRO A 73 -4.76 3.94 -0.37
N THR A 74 -4.61 3.16 0.70
CA THR A 74 -5.69 2.36 1.29
C THR A 74 -5.65 2.38 2.82
N GLY A 75 -6.82 2.27 3.45
CA GLY A 75 -6.99 2.33 4.90
C GLY A 75 -6.66 1.05 5.67
N SER A 76 -5.92 0.08 5.10
CA SER A 76 -5.65 -1.21 5.77
C SER A 76 -4.79 -1.12 7.04
N LEU A 77 -4.14 0.02 7.30
CA LEU A 77 -3.46 0.38 8.53
C LEU A 77 -4.03 1.66 9.13
N GLU A 78 -5.29 1.96 8.85
CA GLU A 78 -6.00 3.14 9.32
C GLU A 78 -5.86 3.32 10.84
N LYS A 79 -5.94 4.59 11.32
CA LYS A 79 -5.58 4.99 12.68
C LYS A 79 -4.08 4.85 13.03
N THR A 80 -3.30 4.02 12.30
CA THR A 80 -1.82 3.95 12.40
C THR A 80 -1.16 4.73 11.27
N LEU A 81 -1.59 4.48 10.03
CA LEU A 81 -1.19 5.18 8.80
C LEU A 81 -2.46 5.52 8.02
N ARG A 82 -2.72 6.80 7.80
CA ARG A 82 -3.93 7.28 7.14
C ARG A 82 -3.76 7.29 5.62
N VAL A 83 -4.86 7.17 4.90
CA VAL A 83 -4.87 7.37 3.44
C VAL A 83 -4.39 8.79 3.13
N GLY A 84 -3.43 8.90 2.20
CA GLY A 84 -2.79 10.17 1.84
C GLY A 84 -1.51 10.47 2.60
N ASP A 85 -1.16 9.74 3.66
CA ASP A 85 0.10 9.91 4.38
C ASP A 85 1.30 9.64 3.46
N PHE A 86 2.33 10.47 3.58
CA PHE A 86 3.62 10.28 2.92
C PHE A 86 4.56 9.51 3.82
N LEU A 87 5.07 8.40 3.31
CA LEU A 87 6.03 7.55 4.00
C LEU A 87 7.40 7.63 3.33
N LEU A 88 8.44 7.71 4.14
CA LEU A 88 9.82 7.53 3.70
C LEU A 88 10.29 6.15 4.17
N VAL A 89 10.31 5.19 3.25
CA VAL A 89 10.65 3.79 3.56
C VAL A 89 12.15 3.59 3.48
N SER A 90 12.74 3.17 4.60
CA SER A 90 14.15 2.78 4.67
C SER A 90 14.37 1.41 4.06
N LYS A 91 15.36 1.30 3.20
CA LYS A 91 15.75 0.03 2.56
C LYS A 91 16.94 -0.64 3.22
N PHE A 92 17.73 0.10 3.96
CA PHE A 92 18.96 -0.42 4.57
C PHE A 92 18.72 -1.13 5.90
N HIS A 93 17.64 -0.85 6.64
CA HIS A 93 17.36 -1.51 7.91
C HIS A 93 17.30 -3.03 7.76
N TYR A 94 16.46 -3.52 6.83
CA TYR A 94 16.34 -4.96 6.54
C TYR A 94 17.22 -5.42 5.37
N GLY A 95 18.15 -4.56 4.92
CA GLY A 95 19.02 -4.81 3.78
C GLY A 95 18.41 -4.45 2.43
N ALA A 96 19.09 -3.59 1.69
CA ALA A 96 18.68 -3.15 0.38
C ALA A 96 18.78 -4.30 -0.65
N ARG A 97 17.77 -4.45 -1.50
CA ARG A 97 17.82 -5.39 -2.62
C ARG A 97 18.44 -4.72 -3.83
N ILE A 98 19.38 -5.43 -4.47
CA ILE A 98 19.86 -5.04 -5.79
C ILE A 98 18.70 -5.24 -6.78
N PRO A 99 18.32 -4.22 -7.59
CA PRO A 99 17.28 -4.38 -8.59
C PRO A 99 17.63 -5.53 -9.56
N SER A 100 16.71 -6.48 -9.70
CA SER A 100 16.92 -7.60 -10.63
C SER A 100 16.73 -7.18 -12.08
N THR A 101 15.93 -6.17 -12.35
CA THR A 101 15.64 -5.65 -13.69
C THR A 101 16.71 -4.66 -14.11
N VAL A 102 17.64 -5.12 -14.97
CA VAL A 102 18.84 -4.36 -15.38
C VAL A 102 18.46 -3.12 -16.20
N ILE A 103 17.55 -3.28 -17.15
CA ILE A 103 17.16 -2.20 -18.06
C ILE A 103 15.81 -1.66 -17.63
N SER A 104 15.84 -0.49 -16.99
CA SER A 104 14.66 0.17 -16.45
C SER A 104 14.83 1.67 -16.51
N PHE A 105 13.74 2.39 -16.80
CA PHE A 105 13.73 3.84 -16.74
C PHE A 105 13.94 4.29 -15.29
N PRO A 106 14.87 5.21 -15.00
CA PRO A 106 15.18 5.65 -13.66
C PRO A 106 13.95 6.20 -12.94
N MET A 107 13.77 5.83 -11.67
CA MET A 107 12.71 6.31 -10.76
C MET A 107 11.26 6.01 -11.22
N VAL A 108 11.05 5.28 -12.32
CA VAL A 108 9.74 4.85 -12.80
C VAL A 108 9.53 3.38 -12.52
N HIS A 109 8.48 3.05 -11.74
CA HIS A 109 8.25 1.69 -11.28
C HIS A 109 7.76 0.75 -12.39
N ASP A 110 6.64 1.06 -13.04
CA ASP A 110 6.01 0.16 -14.03
C ASP A 110 5.76 0.85 -15.37
N THR A 111 5.00 1.94 -15.39
CA THR A 111 4.54 2.60 -16.62
C THR A 111 5.04 4.03 -16.69
N ILE A 112 5.60 4.44 -17.83
CA ILE A 112 6.03 5.82 -18.08
C ILE A 112 4.78 6.69 -18.23
N PRO A 113 4.61 7.74 -17.40
CA PRO A 113 3.35 8.49 -17.32
C PRO A 113 2.89 9.11 -18.64
N ILE A 114 3.81 9.68 -19.43
CA ILE A 114 3.48 10.42 -20.66
C ILE A 114 3.10 9.47 -21.79
N ILE A 115 3.97 8.51 -22.07
CA ILE A 115 3.83 7.57 -23.22
C ILE A 115 3.05 6.31 -22.88
N LYS A 116 2.66 6.13 -21.61
CA LYS A 116 1.89 4.97 -21.11
C LYS A 116 2.45 3.60 -21.51
N THR A 117 3.77 3.55 -21.80
CA THR A 117 4.49 2.32 -22.12
C THR A 117 5.21 1.77 -20.90
N ARG A 118 5.60 0.50 -20.95
CA ARG A 118 6.35 -0.14 -19.86
C ARG A 118 7.71 0.55 -19.67
N SER A 119 8.08 0.80 -18.42
CA SER A 119 9.33 1.49 -18.06
C SER A 119 10.56 0.58 -18.03
N TYR A 120 10.41 -0.71 -18.31
CA TYR A 120 11.49 -1.70 -18.18
C TYR A 120 11.42 -2.82 -19.22
N LEU A 121 12.55 -3.46 -19.46
CA LEU A 121 12.63 -4.70 -20.23
C LEU A 121 12.58 -5.91 -19.27
N LYS A 122 11.87 -6.97 -19.67
CA LYS A 122 11.75 -8.19 -18.86
C LYS A 122 13.05 -8.97 -18.74
N LYS A 123 13.95 -8.83 -19.69
CA LYS A 123 15.27 -9.49 -19.75
C LYS A 123 16.34 -8.48 -20.15
N PRO A 124 17.59 -8.64 -19.71
CA PRO A 124 18.08 -9.65 -18.75
C PRO A 124 17.62 -9.35 -17.32
N GLN A 125 17.63 -10.40 -16.47
CA GLN A 125 17.33 -10.30 -15.03
C GLN A 125 18.57 -10.76 -14.26
N LEU A 126 18.95 -10.01 -13.21
CA LEU A 126 19.96 -10.43 -12.26
C LEU A 126 19.38 -11.43 -11.25
N PRO A 127 20.21 -12.29 -10.66
CA PRO A 127 19.79 -13.13 -9.54
C PRO A 127 19.34 -12.27 -8.36
N TYR A 128 18.61 -12.90 -7.43
CA TYR A 128 18.21 -12.21 -6.21
C TYR A 128 19.42 -12.00 -5.31
N ILE A 129 19.78 -10.74 -5.09
CA ILE A 129 20.87 -10.34 -4.18
C ILE A 129 20.31 -9.30 -3.22
N ARG A 130 20.57 -9.49 -1.93
CA ARG A 130 20.24 -8.54 -0.86
C ARG A 130 21.50 -8.21 -0.08
N ILE A 131 21.77 -6.93 0.09
CA ILE A 131 22.83 -6.43 0.96
C ILE A 131 22.42 -6.72 2.41
N PRO A 132 23.32 -7.18 3.29
CA PRO A 132 22.98 -7.37 4.71
C PRO A 132 22.35 -6.13 5.33
N GLY A 133 21.32 -6.32 6.13
CA GLY A 133 20.66 -5.25 6.89
C GLY A 133 21.24 -5.08 8.30
N PHE A 134 20.80 -4.03 8.98
CA PHE A 134 21.23 -3.76 10.36
C PHE A 134 20.36 -4.46 11.39
N GLN A 135 19.17 -4.94 11.00
CA GLN A 135 18.24 -5.60 11.89
C GLN A 135 17.40 -6.65 11.16
N GLU A 136 16.86 -7.58 11.93
CA GLU A 136 15.89 -8.56 11.46
C GLU A 136 14.45 -8.06 11.66
N ILE A 137 13.52 -8.58 10.87
CA ILE A 137 12.10 -8.30 11.01
C ILE A 137 11.60 -8.98 12.29
N LYS A 138 10.91 -8.20 13.13
CA LYS A 138 10.29 -8.67 14.38
C LYS A 138 8.76 -8.65 14.27
N ASN A 139 8.12 -9.37 15.18
CA ASN A 139 6.67 -9.32 15.31
C ASN A 139 6.20 -7.86 15.51
N ASN A 140 5.14 -7.51 14.83
CA ASN A 140 4.51 -6.19 14.82
C ASN A 140 5.27 -5.07 14.09
N ASP A 141 6.41 -5.33 13.46
CA ASP A 141 7.07 -4.36 12.58
C ASP A 141 6.17 -3.98 11.38
N ILE A 142 6.20 -2.71 11.00
CA ILE A 142 5.55 -2.27 9.75
C ILE A 142 6.56 -2.45 8.62
N VAL A 143 6.22 -3.33 7.67
CA VAL A 143 7.10 -3.71 6.57
C VAL A 143 6.50 -3.36 5.23
N VAL A 144 7.37 -2.96 4.29
CA VAL A 144 7.01 -2.81 2.88
C VAL A 144 7.60 -3.96 2.08
N PHE A 145 6.77 -4.63 1.31
CA PHE A 145 7.18 -5.79 0.50
C PHE A 145 6.48 -5.79 -0.86
N ASN A 146 7.08 -6.49 -1.83
CA ASN A 146 6.43 -6.70 -3.11
C ASN A 146 5.41 -7.83 -3.00
N TRP A 147 4.19 -7.58 -3.45
CA TRP A 147 3.12 -8.58 -3.42
C TRP A 147 3.45 -9.78 -4.33
N PRO A 148 3.65 -11.01 -3.78
CA PRO A 148 4.12 -12.16 -4.55
C PRO A 148 3.23 -12.56 -5.72
N ALA A 149 1.91 -12.48 -5.53
CA ALA A 149 0.90 -12.86 -6.52
C ALA A 149 0.50 -11.73 -7.48
N ASP A 150 1.27 -10.60 -7.53
CA ASP A 150 0.94 -9.46 -8.38
C ASP A 150 1.05 -9.79 -9.86
N THR A 151 -0.11 -9.81 -10.51
CA THR A 151 -0.27 -9.91 -11.97
C THR A 151 -0.99 -8.70 -12.55
N VAL A 152 -1.30 -7.70 -11.74
CA VAL A 152 -2.09 -6.53 -12.11
C VAL A 152 -1.19 -5.41 -12.62
N ARG A 153 -1.42 -4.94 -13.84
CA ARG A 153 -0.68 -3.82 -14.41
C ARG A 153 -1.11 -2.48 -13.78
N GLN A 154 -2.42 -2.30 -13.65
CA GLN A 154 -2.99 -1.10 -13.08
C GLN A 154 -4.12 -1.48 -12.13
N PHE A 155 -4.11 -0.91 -10.89
CA PHE A 155 -5.18 -1.15 -9.92
C PHE A 155 -6.52 -0.63 -10.45
N PHE A 156 -7.59 -1.37 -10.13
CA PHE A 156 -8.97 -1.07 -10.49
C PHE A 156 -9.29 -1.13 -12.00
N VAL A 157 -8.34 -1.57 -12.84
CA VAL A 157 -8.57 -1.82 -14.26
C VAL A 157 -8.63 -3.32 -14.50
N LYS A 158 -9.72 -3.79 -15.11
CA LYS A 158 -9.92 -5.22 -15.46
C LYS A 158 -9.16 -5.51 -16.75
N GLU A 159 -7.95 -6.03 -16.63
CA GLU A 159 -7.06 -6.37 -17.74
C GLU A 159 -6.57 -7.82 -17.61
N LYS A 160 -6.04 -8.35 -18.73
CA LYS A 160 -5.34 -9.65 -18.72
C LYS A 160 -4.10 -9.57 -17.80
N GLY A 161 -3.96 -10.54 -16.91
CA GLY A 161 -2.84 -10.62 -16.00
C GLY A 161 -1.46 -10.58 -16.69
N VAL A 162 -0.51 -9.89 -16.08
CA VAL A 162 0.85 -9.71 -16.60
C VAL A 162 1.87 -10.26 -15.60
N ILE A 163 2.76 -11.13 -16.07
CA ILE A 163 3.90 -11.60 -15.27
C ILE A 163 4.92 -10.47 -15.16
N LYS A 164 5.15 -10.00 -13.94
CA LYS A 164 6.11 -8.94 -13.60
C LYS A 164 7.37 -9.51 -12.96
N PRO A 165 8.57 -8.93 -13.23
CA PRO A 165 9.75 -9.16 -12.42
C PRO A 165 9.49 -8.85 -10.94
N ARG A 166 10.21 -9.52 -10.05
CA ARG A 166 10.01 -9.38 -8.59
C ARG A 166 10.08 -7.91 -8.11
N ASP A 167 11.07 -7.17 -8.57
CA ASP A 167 11.32 -5.77 -8.22
C ASP A 167 10.36 -4.78 -8.90
N LYS A 168 9.52 -5.25 -9.82
CA LYS A 168 8.48 -4.47 -10.51
C LYS A 168 7.06 -4.83 -10.05
N LYS A 169 6.92 -5.73 -9.08
CA LYS A 169 5.64 -6.01 -8.42
C LYS A 169 5.24 -4.89 -7.49
N SER A 170 3.94 -4.71 -7.32
CA SER A 170 3.36 -3.67 -6.47
C SER A 170 3.85 -3.78 -5.02
N ASN A 171 4.13 -2.64 -4.42
CA ASN A 171 4.55 -2.57 -3.03
C ASN A 171 3.33 -2.48 -2.12
N TYR A 172 3.32 -3.32 -1.08
CA TYR A 172 2.31 -3.32 -0.02
C TYR A 172 2.97 -2.98 1.30
N VAL A 173 2.26 -2.22 2.13
CA VAL A 173 2.64 -1.97 3.52
C VAL A 173 1.69 -2.72 4.43
N LYS A 174 2.23 -3.56 5.31
CA LYS A 174 1.47 -4.33 6.30
C LYS A 174 2.28 -4.48 7.59
N ARG A 175 1.57 -4.83 8.67
CA ARG A 175 2.21 -5.23 9.93
C ARG A 175 2.63 -6.69 9.83
N ALA A 176 3.90 -6.98 10.10
CA ALA A 176 4.44 -8.34 10.17
C ALA A 176 4.02 -8.95 11.51
N ILE A 177 2.92 -9.67 11.52
CA ILE A 177 2.37 -10.26 12.76
C ILE A 177 3.22 -11.43 13.21
N GLY A 178 3.55 -12.36 12.32
CA GLY A 178 4.36 -13.54 12.63
C GLY A 178 5.68 -13.55 11.89
N VAL A 179 6.69 -14.15 12.50
CA VAL A 179 8.01 -14.36 11.91
C VAL A 179 8.29 -15.87 11.76
N PRO A 180 9.31 -16.28 10.96
CA PRO A 180 9.63 -17.69 10.77
C PRO A 180 9.80 -18.45 12.09
N GLY A 181 9.02 -19.49 12.26
CA GLY A 181 8.98 -20.34 13.46
C GLY A 181 7.80 -20.08 14.38
N ASP A 182 7.02 -19.03 14.15
CA ASP A 182 5.82 -18.79 14.93
C ASP A 182 4.66 -19.68 14.48
N SER A 183 3.78 -20.00 15.43
CA SER A 183 2.44 -20.51 15.18
C SER A 183 1.45 -19.37 15.38
N LEU A 184 0.78 -18.98 14.30
CA LEU A 184 -0.18 -17.88 14.25
C LEU A 184 -1.61 -18.43 14.36
N GLU A 185 -2.41 -17.81 15.20
CA GLU A 185 -3.83 -18.09 15.32
C GLU A 185 -4.63 -16.81 15.57
N ILE A 186 -5.84 -16.75 15.07
CA ILE A 186 -6.81 -15.70 15.40
C ILE A 186 -8.00 -16.37 16.07
N ARG A 187 -8.34 -15.91 17.29
CA ARG A 187 -9.51 -16.34 18.07
C ARG A 187 -10.35 -15.12 18.39
N ASP A 188 -11.59 -15.15 18.00
CA ASP A 188 -12.51 -14.02 18.19
C ASP A 188 -11.92 -12.66 17.73
N GLY A 189 -11.20 -12.64 16.59
CA GLY A 189 -10.55 -11.46 16.06
C GLY A 189 -9.28 -11.01 16.79
N ILE A 190 -8.85 -11.72 17.84
CA ILE A 190 -7.60 -11.46 18.56
C ILE A 190 -6.50 -12.38 18.06
N VAL A 191 -5.33 -11.81 17.80
CA VAL A 191 -4.18 -12.57 17.31
C VAL A 191 -3.42 -13.20 18.45
N TYR A 192 -3.10 -14.49 18.29
CA TYR A 192 -2.25 -15.27 19.19
C TYR A 192 -1.00 -15.74 18.44
N LEU A 193 0.14 -15.62 19.09
CA LEU A 193 1.42 -16.13 18.60
C LEU A 193 1.95 -17.16 19.60
N ASN A 194 2.22 -18.37 19.13
CA ASN A 194 2.72 -19.48 19.97
C ASN A 194 1.83 -19.74 21.20
N GLY A 195 0.51 -19.58 21.02
CA GLY A 195 -0.50 -19.78 22.07
C GLY A 195 -0.70 -18.60 23.02
N GLN A 196 0.07 -17.53 22.89
CA GLN A 196 -0.04 -16.32 23.72
C GLN A 196 -0.66 -15.19 22.91
N GLU A 197 -1.48 -14.34 23.55
CA GLU A 197 -2.02 -13.15 22.93
C GLU A 197 -0.91 -12.21 22.47
N ASN A 198 -0.99 -11.78 21.19
CA ASN A 198 -0.02 -10.87 20.61
C ASN A 198 -0.21 -9.46 21.17
N LYS A 199 0.72 -9.00 21.99
CA LYS A 199 0.72 -7.63 22.52
C LYS A 199 1.14 -6.65 21.43
N LEU A 200 0.19 -5.89 20.99
CA LEU A 200 0.43 -4.83 19.99
C LEU A 200 1.14 -3.62 20.62
N PRO A 201 2.03 -2.94 19.89
CA PRO A 201 2.63 -1.70 20.36
C PRO A 201 1.57 -0.59 20.46
N ASP A 202 1.77 0.41 21.32
CA ASP A 202 0.80 1.48 21.60
C ASP A 202 0.34 2.25 20.37
N ARG A 203 1.20 2.35 19.35
CA ARG A 203 0.87 2.97 18.06
C ARG A 203 -0.03 2.11 17.17
N ALA A 204 -0.15 0.82 17.44
CA ALA A 204 -1.06 -0.05 16.72
C ALA A 204 -2.48 0.20 17.21
N LYS A 205 -3.35 0.57 16.30
CA LYS A 205 -4.76 0.86 16.58
C LYS A 205 -5.64 -0.05 15.72
N PRO A 206 -5.75 -1.34 16.05
CA PRO A 206 -6.61 -2.27 15.31
C PRO A 206 -8.05 -1.82 15.41
N LEU A 207 -8.78 -1.99 14.32
CA LEU A 207 -10.21 -1.71 14.23
C LEU A 207 -10.98 -3.03 14.30
N TYR A 208 -12.00 -3.04 15.13
CA TYR A 208 -12.96 -4.14 15.27
C TYR A 208 -14.36 -3.63 14.96
N THR A 209 -15.18 -4.48 14.40
CA THR A 209 -16.59 -4.12 14.13
C THR A 209 -17.38 -4.16 15.41
N TYR A 210 -18.01 -3.04 15.73
CA TYR A 210 -18.95 -2.90 16.85
C TYR A 210 -20.33 -2.58 16.33
N LYS A 211 -21.33 -3.08 17.03
CA LYS A 211 -22.72 -2.71 16.84
C LYS A 211 -23.18 -1.85 18.01
N ILE A 212 -23.70 -0.68 17.69
CA ILE A 212 -24.24 0.29 18.64
C ILE A 212 -25.76 0.30 18.47
N TYR A 213 -26.47 0.31 19.56
CA TYR A 213 -27.92 0.43 19.58
C TYR A 213 -28.36 1.58 20.47
N SER A 214 -29.38 2.33 20.01
CA SER A 214 -30.09 3.35 20.81
C SER A 214 -31.56 3.42 20.41
N LYS A 215 -32.44 3.47 21.39
CA LYS A 215 -33.86 3.64 21.16
C LYS A 215 -34.20 4.96 20.47
N ASP A 216 -33.44 6.00 20.78
CA ASP A 216 -33.58 7.34 20.20
C ASP A 216 -32.82 7.49 18.87
N GLY A 217 -32.22 6.40 18.38
CA GLY A 217 -31.39 6.35 17.19
C GLY A 217 -29.95 6.73 17.44
N VAL A 218 -29.05 6.15 16.61
CA VAL A 218 -27.60 6.39 16.66
C VAL A 218 -27.29 7.65 15.87
N SER A 219 -27.35 8.80 16.52
CA SER A 219 -27.13 10.11 15.91
C SER A 219 -25.65 10.33 15.55
N SER A 220 -25.41 10.85 14.34
CA SER A 220 -24.08 11.24 13.89
C SER A 220 -23.48 12.40 14.68
N SER A 221 -24.31 13.30 15.23
CA SER A 221 -23.84 14.40 16.09
C SER A 221 -23.27 13.88 17.41
N LYS A 222 -23.97 12.95 18.08
CA LYS A 222 -23.47 12.32 19.32
C LYS A 222 -22.16 11.56 19.10
N LEU A 223 -22.01 10.85 17.99
CA LEU A 223 -20.75 10.19 17.65
C LEU A 223 -19.61 11.18 17.47
N LYS A 224 -19.87 12.32 16.82
CA LYS A 224 -18.88 13.40 16.65
C LYS A 224 -18.49 14.07 17.95
N GLU A 225 -19.44 14.32 18.85
CA GLU A 225 -19.18 14.86 20.20
C GLU A 225 -18.24 13.97 21.00
N LEU A 226 -18.30 12.65 20.78
CA LEU A 226 -17.39 11.67 21.37
C LEU A 226 -16.07 11.50 20.59
N ASP A 227 -15.84 12.32 19.55
CA ASP A 227 -14.65 12.25 18.71
C ASP A 227 -14.50 10.88 18.01
N ILE A 228 -15.64 10.30 17.61
CA ILE A 228 -15.71 9.06 16.84
C ILE A 228 -15.72 9.40 15.35
N GLU A 229 -14.78 8.82 14.62
CA GLU A 229 -14.60 9.01 13.17
C GLU A 229 -14.81 7.68 12.42
N GLY A 230 -14.92 7.77 11.08
CA GLY A 230 -14.90 6.62 10.19
C GLY A 230 -16.24 5.89 10.09
N PHE A 231 -17.34 6.49 10.54
CA PHE A 231 -18.67 5.95 10.35
C PHE A 231 -19.33 6.44 9.06
N ILE A 232 -20.25 5.62 8.53
CA ILE A 232 -21.02 5.98 7.34
C ILE A 232 -22.29 6.71 7.75
N ARG A 233 -22.62 7.81 7.04
CA ARG A 233 -23.88 8.53 7.16
C ARG A 233 -24.76 8.21 5.96
N ARG A 234 -26.05 8.13 6.19
CA ARG A 234 -27.05 7.85 5.16
C ARG A 234 -28.00 9.04 5.03
N PHE A 235 -28.23 9.46 3.80
CA PHE A 235 -29.12 10.57 3.50
C PHE A 235 -30.12 10.19 2.42
N VAL A 236 -31.33 10.67 2.54
CA VAL A 236 -32.29 10.72 1.43
C VAL A 236 -32.22 12.10 0.82
N ILE A 237 -32.06 12.17 -0.48
CA ILE A 237 -32.11 13.40 -1.28
C ILE A 237 -33.26 13.28 -2.28
N ARG A 238 -34.12 14.28 -2.34
CA ARG A 238 -35.19 14.37 -3.33
C ARG A 238 -34.79 15.26 -4.50
N ASN A 239 -35.28 14.91 -5.68
CA ASN A 239 -35.09 15.71 -6.91
C ASN A 239 -33.62 16.05 -7.22
N LEU A 240 -32.72 15.07 -7.07
CA LEU A 240 -31.30 15.25 -7.35
C LEU A 240 -31.04 15.39 -8.87
N SER A 241 -30.70 16.60 -9.33
CA SER A 241 -30.31 16.83 -10.72
C SER A 241 -28.93 16.24 -11.04
N GLN A 242 -28.67 15.96 -12.31
CA GLN A 242 -27.34 15.49 -12.74
C GLN A 242 -26.23 16.50 -12.43
N GLU A 243 -26.54 17.81 -12.54
CA GLU A 243 -25.57 18.87 -12.21
C GLU A 243 -25.25 18.86 -10.71
N SER A 244 -26.28 18.80 -9.85
CA SER A 244 -26.10 18.71 -8.41
C SER A 244 -25.34 17.45 -8.01
N TYR A 245 -25.64 16.31 -8.64
CA TYR A 245 -24.89 15.08 -8.43
C TYR A 245 -23.40 15.20 -8.78
N ALA A 246 -23.09 15.82 -9.93
CA ALA A 246 -21.70 16.02 -10.34
C ALA A 246 -20.89 16.85 -9.33
N ARG A 247 -21.53 17.89 -8.72
CA ARG A 247 -20.92 18.75 -7.69
C ARG A 247 -20.81 18.07 -6.31
N LEU A 248 -21.63 17.06 -6.05
CA LEU A 248 -21.62 16.29 -4.78
C LEU A 248 -20.79 15.01 -4.84
N LYS A 249 -20.35 14.60 -6.02
CA LYS A 249 -19.70 13.31 -6.25
C LYS A 249 -18.51 13.04 -5.33
N GLU A 250 -17.76 14.07 -4.95
CA GLU A 250 -16.62 13.95 -4.05
C GLU A 250 -17.00 13.58 -2.61
N TYR A 251 -18.24 13.89 -2.16
CA TYR A 251 -18.76 13.58 -0.83
C TYR A 251 -19.51 12.25 -0.79
N ILE A 252 -19.85 11.68 -1.96
CA ILE A 252 -20.71 10.50 -2.08
C ILE A 252 -19.84 9.24 -2.23
N LEU A 253 -19.97 8.31 -1.28
CA LEU A 253 -19.34 7.00 -1.35
C LEU A 253 -20.12 6.04 -2.25
N SER A 254 -21.45 6.04 -2.12
CA SER A 254 -22.35 5.28 -2.97
C SER A 254 -23.74 5.93 -3.04
N ILE A 255 -24.46 5.62 -4.09
CA ILE A 255 -25.81 6.09 -4.34
C ILE A 255 -26.67 4.92 -4.83
N SER A 256 -27.89 4.83 -4.34
CA SER A 256 -28.92 3.92 -4.84
C SER A 256 -30.23 4.67 -5.06
N ASN A 257 -30.97 4.30 -6.08
CA ASN A 257 -32.30 4.85 -6.34
C ASN A 257 -33.32 4.07 -5.51
N THR A 258 -34.11 4.77 -4.73
CA THR A 258 -35.15 4.17 -3.88
C THR A 258 -36.52 4.28 -4.53
N ASN A 259 -36.81 5.42 -5.19
CA ASN A 259 -38.04 5.73 -5.93
C ASN A 259 -37.72 6.67 -7.11
N GLU A 260 -38.70 6.98 -7.98
CA GLU A 260 -38.48 7.79 -9.19
C GLU A 260 -37.77 9.13 -8.92
N ASN A 261 -37.93 9.74 -7.73
CA ASN A 261 -37.36 11.04 -7.38
C ASN A 261 -36.60 11.04 -6.05
N GLU A 262 -36.31 9.88 -5.44
CA GLU A 262 -35.62 9.76 -4.18
C GLU A 262 -34.37 8.91 -4.30
N TYR A 263 -33.24 9.45 -3.84
CA TYR A 263 -31.93 8.84 -3.86
C TYR A 263 -31.43 8.62 -2.44
N LEU A 264 -31.06 7.40 -2.12
CA LEU A 264 -30.33 7.06 -0.90
C LEU A 264 -28.84 7.22 -1.13
N ILE A 265 -28.22 8.10 -0.38
CA ILE A 265 -26.79 8.44 -0.53
C ILE A 265 -26.06 8.05 0.75
N TYR A 266 -24.90 7.45 0.55
CA TYR A 266 -23.95 7.10 1.60
C TYR A 266 -22.76 8.04 1.53
N THR A 267 -22.39 8.62 2.66
CA THR A 267 -21.24 9.54 2.80
C THR A 267 -20.33 9.07 3.92
N ALA A 268 -19.11 9.59 3.96
CA ALA A 268 -18.26 9.48 5.14
C ALA A 268 -18.87 10.26 6.32
N ASP A 269 -18.29 10.13 7.50
CA ASP A 269 -18.70 10.77 8.75
C ASP A 269 -18.81 12.31 8.64
N GLN A 270 -18.02 12.95 7.80
CA GLN A 270 -18.10 14.38 7.54
C GLN A 270 -19.46 14.78 6.93
N GLY A 271 -20.04 13.89 6.12
CA GLY A 271 -21.30 14.15 5.43
C GLY A 271 -21.13 15.14 4.26
N ILE A 272 -22.25 15.74 3.84
CA ILE A 272 -22.26 16.80 2.83
C ILE A 272 -22.18 18.16 3.57
N PRO A 273 -21.23 19.05 3.18
CA PRO A 273 -21.10 20.37 3.80
C PRO A 273 -22.39 21.20 3.67
N ILE A 274 -22.80 21.86 4.74
CA ILE A 274 -24.06 22.61 4.81
C ILE A 274 -24.10 23.76 3.78
N ASN A 275 -22.96 24.35 3.46
CA ASN A 275 -22.86 25.38 2.40
C ASN A 275 -23.21 24.80 1.02
N LYS A 276 -22.81 23.55 0.72
CA LYS A 276 -23.17 22.86 -0.52
C LYS A 276 -24.65 22.50 -0.56
N VAL A 277 -25.21 22.07 0.55
CA VAL A 277 -26.65 21.81 0.67
C VAL A 277 -27.46 23.07 0.35
N ARG A 278 -27.05 24.23 0.88
CA ARG A 278 -27.71 25.52 0.62
C ARG A 278 -27.48 26.04 -0.80
N GLU A 279 -26.23 25.96 -1.29
CA GLU A 279 -25.86 26.39 -2.64
C GLU A 279 -26.69 25.68 -3.72
N LEU A 280 -26.89 24.38 -3.54
CA LEU A 280 -27.59 23.53 -4.50
C LEU A 280 -29.10 23.39 -4.19
N ASN A 281 -29.59 24.08 -3.17
CA ASN A 281 -30.99 24.03 -2.69
C ASN A 281 -31.52 22.60 -2.58
N LEU A 282 -30.75 21.72 -1.89
CA LEU A 282 -31.06 20.31 -1.81
C LEU A 282 -32.11 20.02 -0.73
N ASP A 283 -33.12 19.24 -1.09
CA ASP A 283 -34.03 18.60 -0.11
C ASP A 283 -33.35 17.32 0.38
N ILE A 284 -32.62 17.45 1.50
CA ILE A 284 -31.81 16.38 2.09
C ILE A 284 -32.20 16.10 3.52
N ARG A 285 -32.33 14.82 3.85
CA ARG A 285 -32.61 14.36 5.22
C ARG A 285 -31.66 13.22 5.61
N GLU A 286 -31.03 13.30 6.78
CA GLU A 286 -30.24 12.19 7.33
C GLU A 286 -31.18 11.11 7.89
N ILE A 287 -30.84 9.85 7.59
CA ILE A 287 -31.50 8.68 8.17
C ILE A 287 -30.76 8.33 9.47
N ILE A 288 -31.50 8.33 10.57
CA ILE A 288 -30.99 7.93 11.88
C ILE A 288 -31.60 6.56 12.20
N ASP A 289 -30.74 5.54 12.24
CA ASP A 289 -31.15 4.18 12.57
C ASP A 289 -30.99 3.93 14.06
N ASN A 290 -31.77 3.01 14.59
CA ASN A 290 -31.63 2.56 15.98
C ASN A 290 -30.38 1.68 16.18
N GLU A 291 -29.88 1.09 15.10
CA GLU A 291 -28.66 0.29 15.11
C GLU A 291 -27.65 0.80 14.09
N LYS A 292 -26.37 0.79 14.45
CA LYS A 292 -25.29 1.14 13.54
C LYS A 292 -24.07 0.26 13.76
N GLU A 293 -23.50 -0.23 12.66
CA GLU A 293 -22.22 -0.94 12.67
C GLU A 293 -21.08 0.04 12.35
N ILE A 294 -20.04 0.03 13.19
CA ILE A 294 -18.92 0.94 13.08
C ILE A 294 -17.62 0.18 13.38
N SER A 295 -16.57 0.46 12.61
CA SER A 295 -15.23 -0.02 12.91
C SER A 295 -14.55 0.89 13.93
N LEU A 296 -14.30 0.39 15.13
CA LEU A 296 -13.78 1.14 16.27
C LEU A 296 -12.51 0.50 16.84
N THR A 297 -11.64 1.32 17.40
CA THR A 297 -10.61 0.84 18.32
C THR A 297 -11.25 0.46 19.66
N PHE A 298 -10.54 -0.32 20.48
CA PHE A 298 -10.99 -0.60 21.85
C PHE A 298 -11.20 0.68 22.68
N ASN A 299 -10.36 1.68 22.49
CA ASN A 299 -10.45 2.95 23.20
C ASN A 299 -11.72 3.73 22.78
N ASP A 300 -12.02 3.78 21.48
CA ASP A 300 -13.22 4.47 20.98
C ASP A 300 -14.50 3.76 21.45
N ALA A 301 -14.51 2.43 21.45
CA ALA A 301 -15.62 1.64 21.98
C ALA A 301 -15.83 1.87 23.48
N ASN A 302 -14.74 1.99 24.25
CA ASN A 302 -14.83 2.33 25.68
C ASN A 302 -15.33 3.75 25.91
N LYS A 303 -14.93 4.74 25.10
CA LYS A 303 -15.50 6.11 25.18
C LYS A 303 -17.01 6.07 25.01
N ILE A 304 -17.52 5.36 24.01
CA ILE A 304 -18.94 5.20 23.76
C ILE A 304 -19.64 4.53 24.95
N LYS A 305 -19.05 3.48 25.50
CA LYS A 305 -19.62 2.75 26.65
C LYS A 305 -19.73 3.61 27.92
N ILE A 306 -18.70 4.45 28.16
CA ILE A 306 -18.64 5.31 29.36
C ILE A 306 -19.57 6.52 29.22
N SER A 307 -19.78 7.02 28.00
CA SER A 307 -20.61 8.22 27.78
C SER A 307 -22.06 8.04 28.14
N ASN A 308 -22.58 6.83 28.17
CA ASN A 308 -23.98 6.50 28.36
C ASN A 308 -24.96 7.18 27.37
N GLU A 309 -24.44 7.64 26.23
CA GLU A 309 -25.23 8.29 25.17
C GLU A 309 -26.00 7.29 24.31
N PHE A 310 -25.68 6.02 24.42
CA PHE A 310 -26.28 4.92 23.68
C PHE A 310 -26.65 3.78 24.63
N ASP A 311 -27.74 3.06 24.32
CA ASP A 311 -28.26 2.00 25.21
C ASP A 311 -27.31 0.81 25.32
N THR A 312 -26.74 0.37 24.18
CA THR A 312 -25.80 -0.75 24.15
C THR A 312 -24.71 -0.59 23.07
N ILE A 313 -23.54 -1.15 23.37
CA ILE A 313 -22.46 -1.36 22.42
C ILE A 313 -21.84 -2.73 22.65
N TYR A 314 -21.67 -3.52 21.61
CA TYR A 314 -20.99 -4.80 21.67
C TYR A 314 -20.16 -5.05 20.43
N ARG A 315 -19.06 -5.78 20.61
CA ARG A 315 -18.20 -6.20 19.51
C ARG A 315 -18.85 -7.36 18.76
N MET A 316 -18.90 -7.23 17.45
CA MET A 316 -19.33 -8.31 16.57
C MET A 316 -18.17 -9.27 16.35
N VAL A 317 -18.44 -10.56 16.48
CA VAL A 317 -17.47 -11.64 16.25
C VAL A 317 -18.14 -12.68 15.36
N GLU A 318 -17.55 -12.97 14.24
CA GLU A 318 -18.03 -13.99 13.31
C GLU A 318 -17.67 -15.40 13.84
N LYS A 319 -18.66 -16.12 14.35
CA LYS A 319 -18.48 -17.44 14.94
C LYS A 319 -18.69 -18.60 13.97
N THR A 320 -19.48 -18.40 12.92
CA THR A 320 -19.87 -19.45 11.99
C THR A 320 -19.24 -19.26 10.61
N ASN A 321 -18.83 -20.36 10.02
CA ASN A 321 -18.36 -20.39 8.66
C ASN A 321 -19.55 -20.46 7.70
N LEU A 322 -19.92 -19.36 7.11
CA LEU A 322 -20.65 -19.38 5.86
C LEU A 322 -19.62 -19.72 4.79
N SER A 323 -19.69 -20.92 4.20
CA SER A 323 -18.83 -21.51 3.17
C SER A 323 -18.06 -20.46 2.34
N ASN A 324 -16.82 -20.12 2.74
CA ASN A 324 -16.17 -18.98 2.17
C ASN A 324 -15.00 -19.42 1.29
N SER A 325 -15.27 -19.53 0.00
CA SER A 325 -14.27 -19.50 -1.07
C SER A 325 -13.37 -18.23 -1.03
N ILE A 326 -13.69 -17.24 -0.18
CA ILE A 326 -12.99 -15.97 -0.04
C ILE A 326 -11.71 -16.10 0.81
N PHE A 327 -11.71 -16.99 1.83
CA PHE A 327 -10.54 -17.19 2.70
C PHE A 327 -9.63 -18.28 2.15
N PHE A 328 -8.33 -17.97 2.07
CA PHE A 328 -7.35 -18.97 1.68
C PHE A 328 -7.29 -20.10 2.73
N PRO A 329 -7.26 -21.38 2.32
CA PRO A 329 -7.13 -21.90 0.93
C PRO A 329 -8.44 -22.01 0.14
N GLY A 330 -9.54 -21.46 0.58
CA GLY A 330 -10.79 -21.40 -0.17
C GLY A 330 -11.54 -22.73 -0.30
N ASN A 331 -11.31 -23.65 0.64
CA ASN A 331 -11.98 -24.94 0.69
C ASN A 331 -12.66 -25.15 2.05
N ASN A 332 -13.64 -26.04 2.10
CA ASN A 332 -14.42 -26.35 3.31
C ASN A 332 -13.64 -27.16 4.38
N ARG A 333 -12.33 -27.40 4.15
CA ARG A 333 -11.50 -28.19 5.07
C ARG A 333 -11.19 -27.43 6.36
N TYR A 334 -11.17 -26.09 6.28
CA TYR A 334 -10.89 -25.21 7.40
C TYR A 334 -12.09 -24.30 7.66
N ASN A 335 -12.52 -24.25 8.91
CA ASN A 335 -13.58 -23.33 9.36
C ASN A 335 -13.00 -21.93 9.64
N TRP A 336 -12.31 -21.34 8.69
CA TRP A 336 -11.69 -20.04 8.86
C TRP A 336 -12.58 -18.91 8.36
N ASN A 337 -12.59 -17.81 9.10
CA ASN A 337 -13.26 -16.58 8.76
C ASN A 337 -12.41 -15.38 9.23
N ASN A 338 -12.93 -14.16 9.23
CA ASN A 338 -12.21 -12.96 9.64
C ASN A 338 -11.74 -13.01 11.10
N ASP A 339 -12.53 -13.64 11.97
CA ASP A 339 -12.31 -13.63 13.41
C ASP A 339 -11.76 -14.97 13.94
N GLN A 340 -11.74 -16.01 13.10
CA GLN A 340 -11.29 -17.36 13.46
C GLN A 340 -10.35 -17.90 12.37
N LEU A 341 -9.07 -18.03 12.67
CA LEU A 341 -8.08 -18.51 11.71
C LEU A 341 -6.95 -19.27 12.41
N GLY A 342 -6.51 -20.33 11.81
CA GLY A 342 -5.33 -21.08 12.26
C GLY A 342 -5.66 -22.32 13.10
N PRO A 343 -4.64 -22.85 13.81
CA PRO A 343 -3.26 -22.38 13.82
C PRO A 343 -2.52 -22.57 12.49
N ILE A 344 -1.69 -21.60 12.11
CA ILE A 344 -0.82 -21.65 10.94
C ILE A 344 0.63 -21.56 11.39
N TYR A 345 1.43 -22.57 11.09
CA TYR A 345 2.87 -22.51 11.33
C TYR A 345 3.59 -21.74 10.21
N ILE A 346 4.42 -20.76 10.59
CA ILE A 346 5.28 -20.01 9.67
C ILE A 346 6.62 -20.71 9.53
N PRO A 347 6.93 -21.33 8.36
CA PRO A 347 8.13 -22.17 8.22
C PRO A 347 9.42 -21.37 8.41
N LYS A 348 10.41 -21.99 9.06
CA LYS A 348 11.80 -21.51 9.08
C LYS A 348 12.52 -21.90 7.80
N ALA A 349 13.56 -21.15 7.43
CA ALA A 349 14.34 -21.41 6.21
C ALA A 349 14.85 -22.87 6.09
N VAL A 350 15.21 -23.51 7.22
CA VAL A 350 15.66 -24.90 7.27
C VAL A 350 14.55 -25.92 7.02
N SER A 351 13.28 -25.53 7.23
CA SER A 351 12.12 -26.41 7.04
C SER A 351 11.88 -26.76 5.56
N TYR A 352 12.43 -25.99 4.64
CA TYR A 352 12.27 -26.23 3.19
C TYR A 352 13.16 -27.34 2.63
N THR A 353 14.20 -27.78 3.35
CA THR A 353 15.12 -28.81 2.87
C THR A 353 14.50 -30.21 2.90
N HIS A 354 13.38 -30.41 3.58
CA HIS A 354 12.69 -31.69 3.73
C HIS A 354 11.30 -31.77 3.10
N LEU A 355 10.81 -30.67 2.52
CA LEU A 355 9.56 -30.66 1.76
C LEU A 355 9.86 -30.87 0.27
N THR A 356 9.90 -32.14 -0.15
CA THR A 356 9.68 -32.47 -1.56
C THR A 356 8.22 -32.17 -1.85
N LEU A 357 7.93 -30.98 -2.37
CA LEU A 357 6.62 -30.71 -2.96
C LEU A 357 6.45 -31.64 -4.17
N PRO A 358 5.34 -32.38 -4.28
CA PRO A 358 5.01 -33.04 -5.54
C PRO A 358 4.98 -31.96 -6.62
N THR A 359 5.80 -32.13 -7.64
CA THR A 359 5.99 -31.17 -8.73
C THR A 359 4.78 -31.04 -9.67
N ASN A 360 3.67 -31.71 -9.37
CA ASN A 360 2.53 -31.82 -10.26
C ASN A 360 1.33 -30.91 -9.96
N ASP A 361 1.36 -30.12 -8.91
CA ASP A 361 0.20 -29.28 -8.52
C ASP A 361 0.43 -27.77 -8.71
N LEU A 362 1.39 -27.38 -9.54
CA LEU A 362 1.61 -25.99 -9.95
C LEU A 362 1.34 -25.83 -11.46
N VAL A 363 0.07 -25.93 -11.85
CA VAL A 363 -0.41 -25.41 -13.15
C VAL A 363 -1.44 -24.31 -12.89
#